data_00562dd395a5b8bd6f7d18406e66d61b
#
_entry.id   00562dd395a5b8bd6f7d18406e66d61b
#
_cell.length_a   1.000
_cell.length_b   1.000
_cell.length_c   1.000
_cell.angle_alpha   90.00
_cell.angle_beta   90.00
_cell.angle_gamma   90.00
#
_symmetry.space_group_name_H-M   'P 1'
#
loop_
_entity.id
_entity.type
_entity.pdbx_description
1 polymer ?
#
loop_
_entity_poly.entity_id
_entity_poly.type
_entity_poly.pdbx_seq_one_letter_code
_entity_poly.pdbx_strand_id
1 'polypeptide(L)'
;MVEIRTARLLLRPFRPQDEEPLFHLWNEPQVGRYLWDGQPVSREAVRQQIALSEQDFRQRGLGGFCLFLAEHPEALIGFCGLRAIDGGTDIEVLYGLMPRFWRQGLATEAARAVLRFGFEQAGLEEIFAGADFDNTASLRCMERLGMTDGGERRVGPEALPARYYRLLRQDFAVGEGGPGGSLRNR
;
A
#
# COMPACT_ATOMS: atom_id res chain seq x y z
N MET A 1 -10.07 -8.25 14.64
CA MET A 1 -10.00 -7.98 13.18
C MET A 1 -9.12 -6.75 13.01
N VAL A 2 -8.07 -6.81 12.21
CA VAL A 2 -7.13 -5.68 12.04
C VAL A 2 -7.85 -4.51 11.36
N GLU A 3 -7.78 -3.32 11.95
CA GLU A 3 -8.29 -2.06 11.42
C GLU A 3 -7.30 -0.97 11.82
N ILE A 4 -6.92 -0.10 10.90
CA ILE A 4 -6.02 1.00 11.15
C ILE A 4 -6.78 2.31 10.98
N ARG A 5 -6.70 3.19 11.98
CA ARG A 5 -7.27 4.54 11.93
C ARG A 5 -6.17 5.58 11.99
N THR A 6 -6.27 6.55 11.13
CA THR A 6 -5.42 7.74 11.12
C THR A 6 -6.26 8.98 11.43
N ALA A 7 -5.70 10.17 11.28
CA ALA A 7 -6.44 11.42 11.47
C ALA A 7 -7.61 11.58 10.47
N ARG A 8 -7.43 11.08 9.22
CA ARG A 8 -8.40 11.29 8.13
C ARG A 8 -8.89 9.99 7.48
N LEU A 9 -8.23 8.85 7.77
CA LEU A 9 -8.47 7.60 7.06
C LEU A 9 -8.89 6.47 8.00
N LEU A 10 -9.74 5.60 7.45
CA LEU A 10 -10.02 4.28 7.95
C LEU A 10 -9.46 3.27 6.94
N LEU A 11 -8.63 2.34 7.41
CA LEU A 11 -8.08 1.24 6.62
C LEU A 11 -8.60 -0.08 7.20
N ARG A 12 -9.21 -0.89 6.37
CA ARG A 12 -9.61 -2.26 6.75
C ARG A 12 -9.15 -3.27 5.70
N PRO A 13 -8.81 -4.51 6.10
CA PRO A 13 -8.40 -5.54 5.15
C PRO A 13 -9.42 -5.73 4.03
N PHE A 14 -8.92 -6.14 2.85
CA PHE A 14 -9.77 -6.54 1.73
C PHE A 14 -10.73 -7.63 2.16
N ARG A 15 -11.94 -7.60 1.59
CA ARG A 15 -13.01 -8.58 1.78
C ARG A 15 -13.63 -8.92 0.44
N PRO A 16 -14.28 -10.09 0.27
CA PRO A 16 -14.93 -10.45 -0.99
C PRO A 16 -15.90 -9.41 -1.54
N GLN A 17 -16.60 -8.70 -0.67
CA GLN A 17 -17.53 -7.62 -1.04
C GLN A 17 -16.87 -6.38 -1.66
N ASP A 18 -15.55 -6.27 -1.58
CA ASP A 18 -14.78 -5.16 -2.16
C ASP A 18 -14.41 -5.38 -3.63
N GLU A 19 -14.81 -6.52 -4.22
CA GLU A 19 -14.52 -6.85 -5.62
C GLU A 19 -14.89 -5.70 -6.55
N GLU A 20 -16.12 -5.22 -6.49
CA GLU A 20 -16.61 -4.19 -7.40
C GLU A 20 -15.89 -2.84 -7.22
N PRO A 21 -15.78 -2.29 -5.99
CA PRO A 21 -15.03 -1.06 -5.79
C PRO A 21 -13.54 -1.16 -6.18
N LEU A 22 -12.87 -2.27 -5.88
CA LEU A 22 -11.47 -2.49 -6.26
C LEU A 22 -11.31 -2.66 -7.78
N PHE A 23 -12.25 -3.35 -8.44
CA PHE A 23 -12.28 -3.47 -9.89
C PHE A 23 -12.35 -2.10 -10.57
N HIS A 24 -13.23 -1.22 -10.11
CA HIS A 24 -13.33 0.15 -10.62
C HIS A 24 -12.08 0.98 -10.34
N LEU A 25 -11.52 0.88 -9.14
CA LEU A 25 -10.31 1.61 -8.75
C LEU A 25 -9.11 1.19 -9.61
N TRP A 26 -8.88 -0.12 -9.76
CA TRP A 26 -7.72 -0.64 -10.49
C TRP A 26 -7.81 -0.47 -12.00
N ASN A 27 -9.03 -0.32 -12.53
CA ASN A 27 -9.27 0.00 -13.95
C ASN A 27 -9.50 1.49 -14.22
N GLU A 28 -9.43 2.36 -13.20
CA GLU A 28 -9.38 3.81 -13.42
C GLU A 28 -8.12 4.13 -14.25
N PRO A 29 -8.23 4.75 -15.44
CA PRO A 29 -7.10 4.87 -16.37
C PRO A 29 -5.84 5.50 -15.78
N GLN A 30 -6.00 6.50 -14.91
CA GLN A 30 -4.88 7.17 -14.28
C GLN A 30 -4.24 6.35 -13.15
N VAL A 31 -5.00 5.43 -12.53
CA VAL A 31 -4.51 4.51 -11.49
C VAL A 31 -3.91 3.27 -12.13
N GLY A 32 -4.64 2.65 -13.05
CA GLY A 32 -4.22 1.43 -13.76
C GLY A 32 -2.95 1.60 -14.58
N ARG A 33 -2.65 2.82 -15.03
CA ARG A 33 -1.41 3.13 -15.75
C ARG A 33 -0.14 2.60 -15.05
N TYR A 34 -0.11 2.63 -13.73
CA TYR A 34 1.03 2.23 -12.90
C TYR A 34 0.76 0.94 -12.11
N LEU A 35 -0.31 0.24 -12.45
CA LEU A 35 -0.65 -1.05 -11.88
C LEU A 35 -0.74 -2.10 -13.00
N TRP A 36 -0.41 -3.35 -12.70
CA TRP A 36 -0.59 -4.47 -13.62
C TRP A 36 0.07 -4.25 -14.99
N ASP A 37 1.24 -3.59 -15.00
CA ASP A 37 1.97 -3.21 -16.22
C ASP A 37 1.10 -2.42 -17.22
N GLY A 38 0.18 -1.58 -16.67
CA GLY A 38 -0.75 -0.77 -17.43
C GLY A 38 -1.88 -1.54 -18.13
N GLN A 39 -2.02 -2.84 -17.85
CA GLN A 39 -3.07 -3.66 -18.44
C GLN A 39 -4.36 -3.63 -17.61
N PRO A 40 -5.53 -3.68 -18.27
CA PRO A 40 -6.80 -3.79 -17.56
C PRO A 40 -6.89 -5.07 -16.73
N VAL A 41 -7.41 -4.95 -15.52
CA VAL A 41 -7.57 -6.06 -14.58
C VAL A 41 -8.95 -6.70 -14.77
N SER A 42 -9.00 -8.02 -14.86
CA SER A 42 -10.26 -8.75 -14.89
C SER A 42 -10.86 -8.87 -13.48
N ARG A 43 -12.17 -9.08 -13.40
CA ARG A 43 -12.84 -9.37 -12.10
C ARG A 43 -12.28 -10.60 -11.43
N GLU A 44 -11.91 -11.61 -12.21
CA GLU A 44 -11.28 -12.83 -11.69
C GLU A 44 -9.93 -12.50 -11.02
N ALA A 45 -9.10 -11.68 -11.64
CA ALA A 45 -7.83 -11.25 -11.06
C ALA A 45 -8.05 -10.44 -9.75
N VAL A 46 -9.10 -9.59 -9.70
CA VAL A 46 -9.47 -8.87 -8.46
C VAL A 46 -9.83 -9.86 -7.34
N ARG A 47 -10.68 -10.85 -7.62
CA ARG A 47 -11.03 -11.91 -6.65
C ARG A 47 -9.81 -12.67 -6.15
N GLN A 48 -8.91 -13.02 -7.06
CA GLN A 48 -7.66 -13.70 -6.71
C GLN A 48 -6.79 -12.84 -5.79
N GLN A 49 -6.64 -11.54 -6.07
CA GLN A 49 -5.88 -10.63 -5.21
C GLN A 49 -6.51 -10.46 -3.82
N ILE A 50 -7.83 -10.40 -3.73
CA ILE A 50 -8.53 -10.38 -2.44
C ILE A 50 -8.24 -11.67 -1.66
N ALA A 51 -8.37 -12.83 -2.31
CA ALA A 51 -8.13 -14.13 -1.68
C ALA A 51 -6.67 -14.30 -1.23
N LEU A 52 -5.70 -13.88 -2.05
CA LEU A 52 -4.27 -13.86 -1.70
C LEU A 52 -4.01 -12.96 -0.50
N SER A 53 -4.58 -11.77 -0.47
CA SER A 53 -4.45 -10.85 0.67
C SER A 53 -5.04 -11.45 1.96
N GLU A 54 -6.20 -12.10 1.90
CA GLU A 54 -6.78 -12.80 3.04
C GLU A 54 -5.89 -13.96 3.53
N GLN A 55 -5.28 -14.68 2.60
CA GLN A 55 -4.34 -15.75 2.92
C GLN A 55 -3.08 -15.20 3.58
N ASP A 56 -2.49 -14.13 3.04
CA ASP A 56 -1.30 -13.48 3.61
C ASP A 56 -1.57 -12.94 5.01
N PHE A 57 -2.75 -12.35 5.26
CA PHE A 57 -3.13 -11.96 6.62
C PHE A 57 -3.18 -13.14 7.59
N ARG A 58 -3.70 -14.30 7.15
CA ARG A 58 -3.75 -15.50 8.00
C ARG A 58 -2.38 -16.12 8.26
N GLN A 59 -1.48 -16.08 7.28
CA GLN A 59 -0.20 -16.78 7.33
C GLN A 59 0.96 -15.91 7.84
N ARG A 60 0.95 -14.62 7.47
CA ARG A 60 2.07 -13.68 7.66
C ARG A 60 1.70 -12.44 8.47
N GLY A 61 0.41 -12.22 8.73
CA GLY A 61 -0.07 -11.01 9.37
C GLY A 61 0.00 -9.76 8.50
N LEU A 62 0.15 -9.91 7.17
CA LEU A 62 0.19 -8.79 6.22
C LEU A 62 -0.79 -8.99 5.06
N GLY A 63 -1.12 -7.89 4.37
CA GLY A 63 -2.01 -7.93 3.20
C GLY A 63 -2.46 -6.54 2.78
N GLY A 64 -3.48 -6.50 1.93
CA GLY A 64 -4.06 -5.27 1.40
C GLY A 64 -5.19 -4.72 2.27
N PHE A 65 -5.26 -3.41 2.35
CA PHE A 65 -6.31 -2.64 3.02
C PHE A 65 -7.05 -1.79 2.00
N CYS A 66 -8.37 -1.76 2.10
CA CYS A 66 -9.22 -0.73 1.49
C CYS A 66 -9.13 0.55 2.30
N LEU A 67 -9.06 1.69 1.61
CA LEU A 67 -9.01 3.02 2.21
C LEU A 67 -10.35 3.71 2.10
N PHE A 68 -10.76 4.33 3.19
CA PHE A 68 -11.98 5.14 3.31
C PHE A 68 -11.62 6.46 4.01
N LEU A 69 -12.35 7.53 3.72
CA LEU A 69 -12.33 8.69 4.61
C LEU A 69 -12.98 8.32 5.95
N ALA A 70 -12.39 8.75 7.05
CA ALA A 70 -12.92 8.44 8.39
C ALA A 70 -14.35 8.98 8.59
N GLU A 71 -14.68 10.10 7.93
CA GLU A 71 -15.99 10.73 7.95
C GLU A 71 -16.97 10.10 6.94
N HIS A 72 -16.48 9.36 5.94
CA HIS A 72 -17.24 8.74 4.85
C HIS A 72 -16.79 7.30 4.62
N PRO A 73 -17.02 6.38 5.60
CA PRO A 73 -16.50 5.01 5.55
C PRO A 73 -17.28 4.10 4.57
N GLU A 74 -18.31 4.60 3.92
CA GLU A 74 -19.14 3.88 2.95
C GLU A 74 -18.55 3.86 1.54
N ALA A 75 -17.63 4.79 1.23
CA ALA A 75 -17.06 4.95 -0.11
C ALA A 75 -15.56 4.62 -0.13
N LEU A 76 -15.17 3.59 -0.89
CA LEU A 76 -13.77 3.26 -1.13
C LEU A 76 -13.10 4.39 -1.91
N ILE A 77 -11.98 4.90 -1.40
CA ILE A 77 -11.19 5.96 -2.03
C ILE A 77 -9.86 5.47 -2.57
N GLY A 78 -9.41 4.28 -2.18
CA GLY A 78 -8.12 3.75 -2.56
C GLY A 78 -7.81 2.44 -1.88
N PHE A 79 -6.56 2.03 -2.01
CA PHE A 79 -5.98 0.88 -1.31
C PHE A 79 -4.56 1.19 -0.84
N CYS A 80 -4.11 0.46 0.17
CA CYS A 80 -2.72 0.42 0.61
C CYS A 80 -2.46 -0.96 1.23
N GLY A 81 -1.24 -1.48 1.14
CA GLY A 81 -0.97 -2.79 1.72
C GLY A 81 0.48 -3.21 1.67
N LEU A 82 0.74 -4.37 2.23
CA LEU A 82 2.03 -5.04 2.23
C LEU A 82 1.90 -6.36 1.49
N ARG A 83 2.84 -6.65 0.59
CA ARG A 83 2.90 -7.93 -0.12
C ARG A 83 4.34 -8.37 -0.36
N ALA A 84 4.54 -9.65 -0.63
CA ALA A 84 5.82 -10.16 -1.09
C ALA A 84 6.11 -9.72 -2.54
N ILE A 85 7.34 -9.29 -2.80
CA ILE A 85 7.81 -8.99 -4.16
C ILE A 85 8.03 -10.32 -4.87
N ASP A 86 7.35 -10.54 -6.00
CA ASP A 86 7.46 -11.73 -6.85
C ASP A 86 7.37 -13.07 -6.07
N GLY A 87 6.59 -13.10 -4.99
CA GLY A 87 6.45 -14.27 -4.12
C GLY A 87 7.68 -14.60 -3.26
N GLY A 88 8.67 -13.73 -3.22
CA GLY A 88 9.88 -13.85 -2.41
C GLY A 88 9.70 -13.50 -0.94
N THR A 89 10.82 -13.20 -0.28
CA THR A 89 10.88 -12.82 1.15
C THR A 89 10.81 -11.32 1.37
N ASP A 90 11.23 -10.52 0.38
CA ASP A 90 11.18 -9.07 0.44
C ASP A 90 9.73 -8.58 0.42
N ILE A 91 9.40 -7.70 1.35
CA ILE A 91 8.04 -7.16 1.47
C ILE A 91 8.04 -5.71 0.99
N GLU A 92 7.06 -5.39 0.14
CA GLU A 92 6.87 -4.01 -0.33
C GLU A 92 5.54 -3.43 0.17
N VAL A 93 5.54 -2.11 0.37
CA VAL A 93 4.32 -1.31 0.51
C VAL A 93 3.87 -0.84 -0.86
N LEU A 94 2.58 -1.02 -1.14
CA LEU A 94 1.94 -0.50 -2.35
C LEU A 94 0.69 0.30 -1.99
N TYR A 95 0.35 1.26 -2.82
CA TYR A 95 -0.79 2.14 -2.58
C TYR A 95 -1.30 2.76 -3.88
N GLY A 96 -2.58 3.07 -3.89
CA GLY A 96 -3.24 3.79 -4.97
C GLY A 96 -4.52 4.46 -4.47
N LEU A 97 -4.82 5.63 -5.01
CA LEU A 97 -6.02 6.41 -4.69
C LEU A 97 -6.75 6.79 -5.97
N MET A 98 -8.07 6.91 -5.89
CA MET A 98 -8.87 7.55 -6.94
C MET A 98 -8.35 8.98 -7.21
N PRO A 99 -8.25 9.45 -8.48
CA PRO A 99 -7.62 10.71 -8.85
C PRO A 99 -8.14 11.93 -8.09
N ARG A 100 -9.44 11.97 -7.77
CA ARG A 100 -10.07 13.06 -7.01
C ARG A 100 -9.52 13.25 -5.58
N PHE A 101 -8.78 12.25 -5.06
CA PHE A 101 -8.16 12.28 -3.74
C PHE A 101 -6.64 12.51 -3.78
N TRP A 102 -6.09 12.76 -4.97
CA TRP A 102 -4.67 13.04 -5.12
C TRP A 102 -4.28 14.42 -4.58
N ARG A 103 -2.97 14.60 -4.35
CA ARG A 103 -2.36 15.86 -3.87
C ARG A 103 -2.86 16.37 -2.51
N GLN A 104 -3.54 15.52 -1.74
CA GLN A 104 -4.05 15.84 -0.41
C GLN A 104 -3.21 15.21 0.72
N GLY A 105 -2.12 14.51 0.39
CA GLY A 105 -1.26 13.80 1.35
C GLY A 105 -1.83 12.49 1.86
N LEU A 106 -3.01 12.06 1.38
CA LEU A 106 -3.68 10.84 1.86
C LEU A 106 -2.90 9.57 1.56
N ALA A 107 -2.23 9.47 0.39
CA ALA A 107 -1.38 8.31 0.06
C ALA A 107 -0.21 8.18 1.06
N THR A 108 0.46 9.29 1.37
CA THR A 108 1.55 9.31 2.35
C THR A 108 1.06 8.95 3.76
N GLU A 109 -0.12 9.45 4.15
CA GLU A 109 -0.75 9.13 5.44
C GLU A 109 -1.09 7.63 5.54
N ALA A 110 -1.71 7.06 4.51
CA ALA A 110 -2.04 5.64 4.45
C ALA A 110 -0.78 4.77 4.48
N ALA A 111 0.20 5.08 3.61
CA ALA A 111 1.43 4.31 3.54
C ALA A 111 2.22 4.37 4.85
N ARG A 112 2.30 5.53 5.52
CA ARG A 112 2.94 5.65 6.83
C ARG A 112 2.27 4.77 7.88
N ALA A 113 0.94 4.73 7.89
CA ALA A 113 0.18 3.89 8.82
C ALA A 113 0.40 2.39 8.56
N VAL A 114 0.47 1.99 7.29
CA VAL A 114 0.75 0.60 6.88
C VAL A 114 2.22 0.21 7.14
N LEU A 115 3.18 1.13 6.95
CA LEU A 115 4.59 0.91 7.33
C LEU A 115 4.71 0.68 8.83
N ARG A 116 4.04 1.52 9.65
CA ARG A 116 4.00 1.32 11.10
C ARG A 116 3.43 -0.05 11.47
N PHE A 117 2.30 -0.41 10.87
CA PHE A 117 1.71 -1.73 11.06
C PHE A 117 2.69 -2.85 10.70
N GLY A 118 3.40 -2.76 9.58
CA GLY A 118 4.41 -3.72 9.15
C GLY A 118 5.55 -3.89 10.15
N PHE A 119 6.08 -2.77 10.66
CA PHE A 119 7.17 -2.81 11.62
C PHE A 119 6.74 -3.24 13.03
N GLU A 120 5.60 -2.74 13.54
CA GLU A 120 5.19 -2.95 14.93
C GLU A 120 4.36 -4.21 15.13
N GLN A 121 3.48 -4.57 14.17
CA GLN A 121 2.55 -5.69 14.30
C GLN A 121 3.01 -6.94 13.54
N ALA A 122 3.51 -6.77 12.32
CA ALA A 122 4.00 -7.90 11.52
C ALA A 122 5.49 -8.21 11.77
N GLY A 123 6.20 -7.40 12.54
CA GLY A 123 7.57 -7.67 12.96
C GLY A 123 8.62 -7.55 11.86
N LEU A 124 8.32 -6.81 10.78
CA LEU A 124 9.26 -6.61 9.67
C LEU A 124 10.44 -5.75 10.12
N GLU A 125 11.63 -6.01 9.58
CA GLU A 125 12.84 -5.22 9.82
C GLU A 125 13.13 -4.27 8.66
N GLU A 126 12.64 -4.59 7.46
CA GLU A 126 12.81 -3.82 6.24
C GLU A 126 11.55 -3.88 5.39
N ILE A 127 11.18 -2.76 4.78
CA ILE A 127 10.08 -2.67 3.82
C ILE A 127 10.56 -1.91 2.60
N PHE A 128 10.24 -2.44 1.43
CA PHE A 128 10.53 -1.84 0.13
C PHE A 128 9.31 -1.08 -0.42
N ALA A 129 9.54 -0.26 -1.43
CA ALA A 129 8.51 0.32 -2.28
C ALA A 129 9.07 0.50 -3.68
N GLY A 130 8.31 0.14 -4.69
CA GLY A 130 8.70 0.27 -6.10
C GLY A 130 7.76 1.20 -6.87
N ALA A 131 8.29 1.87 -7.87
CA ALA A 131 7.51 2.63 -8.85
C ALA A 131 8.24 2.74 -10.18
N ASP A 132 7.45 2.89 -11.25
CA ASP A 132 7.98 3.23 -12.56
C ASP A 132 8.73 4.57 -12.52
N PHE A 133 9.73 4.73 -13.36
CA PHE A 133 10.60 5.93 -13.36
C PHE A 133 9.84 7.22 -13.64
N ASP A 134 8.74 7.16 -14.38
CA ASP A 134 7.89 8.32 -14.70
C ASP A 134 6.76 8.56 -13.67
N ASN A 135 6.57 7.65 -12.71
CA ASN A 135 5.62 7.83 -11.60
C ASN A 135 6.18 8.74 -10.51
N THR A 136 6.45 9.99 -10.88
CA THR A 136 7.05 10.99 -9.98
C THR A 136 6.23 11.23 -8.72
N ALA A 137 4.92 11.02 -8.76
CA ALA A 137 4.05 11.16 -7.58
C ALA A 137 4.36 10.10 -6.52
N SER A 138 4.55 8.83 -6.94
CA SER A 138 4.92 7.75 -6.04
C SER A 138 6.35 7.91 -5.51
N LEU A 139 7.31 8.27 -6.37
CA LEU A 139 8.70 8.53 -5.94
C LEU A 139 8.76 9.61 -4.85
N ARG A 140 8.06 10.74 -5.04
CA ARG A 140 7.97 11.80 -4.01
C ARG A 140 7.27 11.34 -2.73
N CYS A 141 6.31 10.42 -2.83
CA CYS A 141 5.65 9.85 -1.66
C CYS A 141 6.66 9.02 -0.85
N MET A 142 7.46 8.17 -1.49
CA MET A 142 8.50 7.37 -0.85
C MET A 142 9.55 8.25 -0.14
N GLU A 143 9.99 9.32 -0.79
CA GLU A 143 10.90 10.30 -0.18
C GLU A 143 10.31 10.95 1.09
N ARG A 144 9.03 11.35 1.05
CA ARG A 144 8.32 11.90 2.23
C ARG A 144 8.11 10.89 3.35
N LEU A 145 8.11 9.61 3.03
CA LEU A 145 8.05 8.53 4.02
C LEU A 145 9.42 8.28 4.67
N GLY A 146 10.48 8.95 4.19
CA GLY A 146 11.84 8.77 4.68
C GLY A 146 12.53 7.52 4.13
N MET A 147 12.00 6.97 3.04
CA MET A 147 12.60 5.82 2.38
C MET A 147 13.86 6.25 1.63
N THR A 148 14.88 5.41 1.63
CA THR A 148 16.15 5.64 0.92
C THR A 148 16.14 4.95 -0.42
N ASP A 149 16.77 5.58 -1.43
CA ASP A 149 16.92 5.02 -2.75
C ASP A 149 17.70 3.70 -2.71
N GLY A 150 17.08 2.65 -3.21
CA GLY A 150 17.62 1.30 -3.33
C GLY A 150 18.08 0.94 -4.77
N GLY A 151 17.97 1.87 -5.71
CA GLY A 151 18.34 1.65 -7.10
C GLY A 151 17.24 1.03 -7.97
N GLU A 152 17.65 0.46 -9.09
CA GLU A 152 16.76 -0.25 -10.01
C GLU A 152 16.62 -1.71 -9.62
N ARG A 153 15.38 -2.23 -9.69
CA ARG A 153 15.08 -3.65 -9.67
C ARG A 153 14.23 -4.01 -10.89
N ARG A 154 14.38 -5.24 -11.34
CA ARG A 154 13.51 -5.82 -12.37
C ARG A 154 12.54 -6.75 -11.68
N VAL A 155 11.25 -6.48 -11.87
CA VAL A 155 10.16 -7.15 -11.14
C VAL A 155 9.03 -7.55 -12.08
N GLY A 156 8.21 -8.47 -11.61
CA GLY A 156 7.11 -9.02 -12.37
C GLY A 156 7.52 -10.04 -13.43
N PRO A 157 6.54 -10.68 -14.09
CA PRO A 157 6.80 -11.76 -15.04
C PRO A 157 7.62 -11.32 -16.26
N GLU A 158 7.53 -10.05 -16.66
CA GLU A 158 8.27 -9.49 -17.79
C GLU A 158 9.61 -8.85 -17.36
N ALA A 159 9.96 -8.92 -16.09
CA ALA A 159 11.16 -8.34 -15.51
C ALA A 159 11.36 -6.85 -15.90
N LEU A 160 10.28 -6.06 -15.78
CA LEU A 160 10.30 -4.64 -16.10
C LEU A 160 11.11 -3.86 -15.07
N PRO A 161 11.90 -2.85 -15.50
CA PRO A 161 12.71 -2.07 -14.59
C PRO A 161 11.84 -1.07 -13.82
N ALA A 162 12.01 -1.05 -12.50
CA ALA A 162 11.37 -0.09 -11.60
C ALA A 162 12.40 0.51 -10.64
N ARG A 163 12.13 1.74 -10.19
CA ARG A 163 12.90 2.38 -9.14
C ARG A 163 12.42 1.87 -7.80
N TYR A 164 13.33 1.34 -6.99
CA TYR A 164 13.02 0.83 -5.66
C TYR A 164 13.63 1.70 -4.57
N TYR A 165 12.86 1.87 -3.52
CA TYR A 165 13.24 2.49 -2.26
C TYR A 165 13.13 1.46 -1.14
N ARG A 166 13.83 1.70 -0.04
CA ARG A 166 13.77 0.85 1.16
C ARG A 166 13.67 1.69 2.42
N LEU A 167 13.09 1.11 3.46
CA LEU A 167 13.02 1.69 4.79
C LEU A 167 13.31 0.61 5.82
N LEU A 168 14.27 0.88 6.69
CA LEU A 168 14.57 0.01 7.81
C LEU A 168 13.71 0.43 9.03
N ARG A 169 13.34 -0.54 9.85
CA ARG A 169 12.59 -0.31 11.10
C ARG A 169 13.22 0.77 11.97
N GLN A 170 14.55 0.70 12.16
CA GLN A 170 15.30 1.68 12.99
C GLN A 170 15.17 3.11 12.46
N ASP A 171 15.16 3.29 11.13
CA ASP A 171 15.09 4.61 10.49
C ASP A 171 13.67 5.19 10.57
N PHE A 172 12.66 4.32 10.49
CA PHE A 172 11.26 4.70 10.68
C PHE A 172 10.99 5.24 12.08
N ALA A 173 11.52 4.60 13.12
CA ALA A 173 11.36 5.00 14.52
C ALA A 173 11.97 6.39 14.81
N VAL A 174 13.10 6.74 14.19
CA VAL A 174 13.76 8.05 14.34
C VAL A 174 12.93 9.17 13.70
N GLY A 175 12.25 8.89 12.58
CA GLY A 175 11.40 9.86 11.88
C GLY A 175 10.10 10.21 12.60
N GLU A 176 9.69 9.46 13.62
CA GLU A 176 8.43 9.63 14.37
C GLU A 176 8.56 10.45 15.66
N GLY A 177 9.69 11.05 15.95
CA GLY A 177 9.91 11.92 17.12
C GLY A 177 9.10 13.24 17.14
N GLY A 178 8.02 13.35 16.35
CA GLY A 178 7.02 14.41 16.37
C GLY A 178 5.71 13.96 17.03
N PRO A 179 4.94 14.85 17.69
CA PRO A 179 3.84 14.47 18.56
C PRO A 179 2.60 13.96 17.79
N GLY A 180 2.15 12.76 18.14
CA GLY A 180 0.76 12.36 17.95
C GLY A 180 0.46 11.14 17.07
N GLY A 181 0.32 9.98 17.68
CA GLY A 181 -0.30 8.81 17.07
C GLY A 181 -0.31 7.61 18.01
N SER A 182 -1.17 7.62 19.03
CA SER A 182 -1.37 6.46 19.90
C SER A 182 -2.28 5.46 19.21
N LEU A 183 -1.78 4.24 18.96
CA LEU A 183 -2.60 3.08 18.59
C LEU A 183 -3.46 2.69 19.80
N ARG A 184 -4.78 2.72 19.65
CA ARG A 184 -5.69 2.14 20.65
C ARG A 184 -6.06 0.73 20.18
N ASN A 185 -5.54 -0.27 20.89
CA ASN A 185 -6.04 -1.63 20.85
C ASN A 185 -7.38 -1.70 21.60
N ARG A 186 -8.40 -2.18 20.92
CA ARG A 186 -9.57 -2.76 21.54
C ARG A 186 -9.90 -4.09 20.89
#